data_bb48047561bb56261327111877a381cc
#
_entry.id   bb48047561bb56261327111877a381cc
#
_cell.length_a   1.000
_cell.length_b   1.000
_cell.length_c   1.000
_cell.angle_alpha   90.00
_cell.angle_beta   90.00
_cell.angle_gamma   90.00
#
_symmetry.space_group_name_H-M   'P 1'
#
loop_
_entity.id
_entity.type
_entity.pdbx_description
1 polymer ?
#
loop_
_entity_poly.entity_id
_entity_poly.type
_entity_poly.pdbx_seq_one_letter_code
_entity_poly.pdbx_strand_id
1 'polypeptide(L)'
;MAAADVCKTTFRTHHGHYEFLVMPFSLYNTPSSFQATMNMTFGPYLRKFIIVFFDDILIYTKSFSKHLDHLKIALQTLRDHNFFLKLSKCSLATQQVEYLGHIVSKRGVEPVPAKVEVVHQWPTPRFVRALRGFLGLFDFYPFVRNCFVSPRMCENWR
;
A
#
# COMPACT_ATOMS: atom_id res chain seq x y z
N MET A 1 18.35 -14.02 -3.64
CA MET A 1 18.50 -14.03 -5.12
C MET A 1 19.10 -15.37 -5.52
N ALA A 2 18.74 -15.93 -6.68
CA ALA A 2 19.37 -17.17 -7.14
C ALA A 2 20.85 -16.90 -7.49
N ALA A 3 21.75 -17.86 -7.19
CA ALA A 3 23.18 -17.71 -7.45
C ALA A 3 23.50 -17.39 -8.93
N ALA A 4 22.75 -17.97 -9.86
CA ALA A 4 22.88 -17.72 -11.31
C ALA A 4 22.48 -16.29 -11.73
N ASP A 5 21.79 -15.53 -10.88
CA ASP A 5 21.34 -14.17 -11.17
C ASP A 5 22.25 -13.10 -10.55
N VAL A 6 23.19 -13.47 -9.69
CA VAL A 6 24.11 -12.54 -9.01
C VAL A 6 24.90 -11.73 -10.03
N CYS A 7 25.50 -12.41 -11.01
CA CYS A 7 26.30 -11.76 -12.05
C CYS A 7 25.52 -10.77 -12.93
N LYS A 8 24.17 -10.93 -13.04
CA LYS A 8 23.32 -10.00 -13.78
C LYS A 8 23.13 -8.64 -13.07
N THR A 9 23.53 -8.56 -11.81
CA THR A 9 23.44 -7.34 -11.00
C THR A 9 24.75 -6.57 -10.93
N THR A 10 25.74 -6.96 -11.73
CA THR A 10 27.06 -6.34 -11.75
C THR A 10 26.97 -4.87 -12.10
N PHE A 11 27.64 -4.05 -11.30
CA PHE A 11 27.81 -2.63 -11.54
C PHE A 11 29.25 -2.21 -11.31
N ARG A 12 29.69 -1.14 -11.97
CA ARG A 12 31.05 -0.63 -11.91
C ARG A 12 31.11 0.67 -11.11
N THR A 13 32.11 0.77 -10.26
CA THR A 13 32.51 2.01 -9.58
C THR A 13 33.97 2.34 -9.89
N HIS A 14 34.47 3.47 -9.42
CA HIS A 14 35.90 3.81 -9.51
C HIS A 14 36.78 2.89 -8.66
N HIS A 15 36.24 2.14 -7.71
CA HIS A 15 36.96 1.15 -6.89
C HIS A 15 36.91 -0.27 -7.45
N GLY A 16 36.12 -0.54 -8.51
CA GLY A 16 36.02 -1.87 -9.11
C GLY A 16 34.62 -2.26 -9.51
N HIS A 17 34.45 -3.56 -9.76
CA HIS A 17 33.16 -4.17 -10.07
C HIS A 17 32.58 -4.81 -8.82
N TYR A 18 31.28 -4.68 -8.66
CA TYR A 18 30.52 -5.22 -7.53
C TYR A 18 29.26 -5.90 -8.03
N GLU A 19 28.74 -6.83 -7.25
CA GLU A 19 27.50 -7.56 -7.50
C GLU A 19 26.65 -7.58 -6.24
N PHE A 20 25.32 -7.62 -6.41
CA PHE A 20 24.42 -7.77 -5.28
C PHE A 20 24.23 -9.25 -4.94
N LEU A 21 24.53 -9.67 -3.72
CA LEU A 21 24.22 -11.01 -3.22
C LEU A 21 22.75 -11.17 -2.83
N VAL A 22 22.08 -10.06 -2.56
CA VAL A 22 20.65 -9.98 -2.23
C VAL A 22 19.91 -9.23 -3.34
N MET A 23 18.60 -9.37 -3.41
CA MET A 23 17.78 -8.69 -4.41
C MET A 23 17.67 -7.19 -4.09
N PRO A 24 18.25 -6.28 -4.89
CA PRO A 24 18.11 -4.84 -4.68
C PRO A 24 16.72 -4.35 -5.04
N PHE A 25 16.27 -3.26 -4.42
CA PHE A 25 14.93 -2.70 -4.63
C PHE A 25 14.66 -2.20 -6.06
N SER A 26 15.69 -1.90 -6.82
CA SER A 26 15.56 -1.36 -8.18
C SER A 26 15.28 -2.39 -9.28
N LEU A 27 15.31 -3.66 -8.99
CA LEU A 27 14.95 -4.69 -9.98
C LEU A 27 13.43 -4.70 -10.23
N TYR A 28 13.05 -4.85 -11.48
CA TYR A 28 11.65 -4.80 -11.95
C TYR A 28 10.71 -5.77 -11.22
N ASN A 29 11.20 -6.98 -10.90
CA ASN A 29 10.42 -8.03 -10.24
C ASN A 29 10.50 -8.01 -8.70
N THR A 30 11.30 -7.11 -8.10
CA THR A 30 11.47 -7.01 -6.65
C THR A 30 10.14 -6.82 -5.92
N PRO A 31 9.26 -5.88 -6.32
CA PRO A 31 7.98 -5.69 -5.62
C PRO A 31 7.11 -6.94 -5.63
N SER A 32 7.00 -7.60 -6.78
CA SER A 32 6.19 -8.83 -6.92
C SER A 32 6.75 -9.99 -6.10
N SER A 33 8.07 -10.16 -6.08
CA SER A 33 8.74 -11.20 -5.30
C SER A 33 8.58 -10.94 -3.80
N PHE A 34 8.70 -9.67 -3.36
CA PHE A 34 8.47 -9.29 -1.97
C PHE A 34 7.02 -9.53 -1.55
N GLN A 35 6.05 -9.10 -2.36
CA GLN A 35 4.62 -9.35 -2.10
C GLN A 35 4.33 -10.85 -2.00
N ALA A 36 4.90 -11.68 -2.89
CA ALA A 36 4.73 -13.13 -2.83
C ALA A 36 5.28 -13.71 -1.52
N THR A 37 6.46 -13.27 -1.10
CA THR A 37 7.08 -13.68 0.17
C THR A 37 6.21 -13.28 1.37
N MET A 38 5.70 -12.05 1.40
CA MET A 38 4.81 -11.58 2.46
C MET A 38 3.49 -12.36 2.48
N ASN A 39 2.93 -12.67 1.31
CA ASN A 39 1.73 -13.50 1.20
C ASN A 39 1.96 -14.93 1.71
N MET A 40 3.12 -15.51 1.47
CA MET A 40 3.49 -16.82 2.02
C MET A 40 3.67 -16.76 3.54
N THR A 41 4.39 -15.77 4.03
CA THR A 41 4.66 -15.56 5.46
C THR A 41 3.39 -15.40 6.28
N PHE A 42 2.45 -14.60 5.79
CA PHE A 42 1.18 -14.34 6.47
C PHE A 42 0.01 -15.19 5.99
N GLY A 43 0.23 -16.16 5.10
CA GLY A 43 -0.81 -16.99 4.47
C GLY A 43 -1.91 -17.48 5.42
N PRO A 44 -1.59 -18.05 6.61
CA PRO A 44 -2.59 -18.53 7.57
C PRO A 44 -3.49 -17.43 8.14
N TYR A 45 -3.07 -16.18 8.12
CA TYR A 45 -3.69 -15.03 8.78
C TYR A 45 -4.30 -14.02 7.83
N LEU A 46 -3.93 -14.07 6.52
CA LEU A 46 -4.43 -13.17 5.51
C LEU A 46 -5.96 -13.19 5.44
N ARG A 47 -6.55 -12.00 5.32
CA ARG A 47 -8.01 -11.76 5.25
C ARG A 47 -8.80 -12.20 6.48
N LYS A 48 -8.16 -12.77 7.51
CA LYS A 48 -8.77 -13.05 8.81
C LYS A 48 -8.64 -11.86 9.75
N PHE A 49 -7.43 -11.36 9.90
CA PHE A 49 -7.12 -10.17 10.71
C PHE A 49 -5.87 -9.43 10.22
N ILE A 50 -5.25 -9.87 9.14
CA ILE A 50 -4.08 -9.23 8.50
C ILE A 50 -4.37 -9.00 7.02
N ILE A 51 -4.03 -7.80 6.55
CA ILE A 51 -3.93 -7.44 5.13
C ILE A 51 -2.50 -6.97 4.91
N VAL A 52 -1.90 -7.41 3.82
CA VAL A 52 -0.53 -7.03 3.43
C VAL A 52 -0.54 -6.50 2.02
N PHE A 53 0.08 -5.34 1.84
CA PHE A 53 0.31 -4.76 0.53
C PHE A 53 1.73 -4.18 0.50
N PHE A 54 2.64 -4.86 -0.18
CA PHE A 54 4.07 -4.58 -0.17
C PHE A 54 4.60 -4.44 1.28
N ASP A 55 5.10 -3.26 1.63
CA ASP A 55 5.70 -2.96 2.93
C ASP A 55 4.67 -2.67 4.03
N ASP A 56 3.41 -2.44 3.64
CA ASP A 56 2.34 -2.04 4.56
C ASP A 56 1.57 -3.26 5.08
N ILE A 57 1.57 -3.45 6.39
CA ILE A 57 0.84 -4.51 7.09
C ILE A 57 -0.25 -3.87 7.94
N LEU A 58 -1.51 -4.17 7.62
CA LEU A 58 -2.67 -3.75 8.40
C LEU A 58 -3.17 -4.90 9.26
N ILE A 59 -3.21 -4.70 10.59
CA ILE A 59 -3.82 -5.62 11.55
C ILE A 59 -5.11 -4.99 12.06
N TYR A 60 -6.24 -5.69 11.91
CA TYR A 60 -7.55 -5.18 12.28
C TYR A 60 -8.31 -6.15 13.19
N THR A 61 -9.05 -5.61 14.13
CA THR A 61 -9.87 -6.39 15.08
C THR A 61 -11.01 -5.56 15.64
N LYS A 62 -12.03 -6.25 16.17
CA LYS A 62 -13.17 -5.61 16.85
C LYS A 62 -12.92 -5.30 18.33
N SER A 63 -11.92 -5.91 18.96
CA SER A 63 -11.66 -5.83 20.39
C SER A 63 -10.18 -5.57 20.65
N PHE A 64 -9.88 -4.67 21.59
CA PHE A 64 -8.51 -4.31 21.96
C PHE A 64 -7.71 -5.51 22.49
N SER A 65 -8.32 -6.35 23.33
CA SER A 65 -7.65 -7.56 23.83
C SER A 65 -7.22 -8.48 22.69
N LYS A 66 -8.15 -8.80 21.77
CA LYS A 66 -7.82 -9.60 20.57
C LYS A 66 -6.81 -8.91 19.67
N HIS A 67 -6.78 -7.57 19.65
CA HIS A 67 -5.79 -6.82 18.86
C HIS A 67 -4.37 -7.10 19.37
N LEU A 68 -4.18 -7.12 20.66
CA LEU A 68 -2.87 -7.44 21.26
C LEU A 68 -2.42 -8.85 20.91
N ASP A 69 -3.34 -9.84 20.95
CA ASP A 69 -3.03 -11.21 20.54
C ASP A 69 -2.64 -11.31 19.06
N HIS A 70 -3.41 -10.65 18.19
CA HIS A 70 -3.11 -10.62 16.75
C HIS A 70 -1.80 -9.87 16.45
N LEU A 71 -1.53 -8.78 17.16
CA LEU A 71 -0.26 -8.06 17.04
C LEU A 71 0.92 -8.95 17.47
N LYS A 72 0.79 -9.67 18.58
CA LYS A 72 1.81 -10.62 19.04
C LYS A 72 2.08 -11.71 18.00
N ILE A 73 1.03 -12.29 17.40
CA ILE A 73 1.16 -13.30 16.35
C ILE A 73 1.90 -12.68 15.14
N ALA A 74 1.51 -11.50 14.70
CA ALA A 74 2.14 -10.85 13.55
C ALA A 74 3.63 -10.56 13.79
N LEU A 75 3.96 -10.00 14.95
CA LEU A 75 5.35 -9.71 15.33
C LEU A 75 6.20 -10.99 15.45
N GLN A 76 5.64 -12.05 16.02
CA GLN A 76 6.31 -13.33 16.12
C GLN A 76 6.56 -13.91 14.71
N THR A 77 5.56 -13.88 13.84
CA THR A 77 5.68 -14.36 12.45
C THR A 77 6.78 -13.62 11.68
N LEU A 78 6.85 -12.29 11.82
CA LEU A 78 7.92 -11.50 11.21
C LEU A 78 9.29 -11.89 11.75
N ARG A 79 9.40 -12.07 13.06
CA ARG A 79 10.65 -12.49 13.72
C ARG A 79 11.12 -13.86 13.24
N ASP A 80 10.20 -14.83 13.15
CA ASP A 80 10.49 -16.20 12.73
C ASP A 80 10.98 -16.26 11.27
N HIS A 81 10.56 -15.30 10.46
CA HIS A 81 11.00 -15.16 9.06
C HIS A 81 12.10 -14.12 8.86
N ASN A 82 12.73 -13.65 9.93
CA ASN A 82 13.83 -12.67 9.91
C ASN A 82 13.48 -11.32 9.24
N PHE A 83 12.23 -10.88 9.34
CA PHE A 83 11.84 -9.53 8.95
C PHE A 83 12.09 -8.53 10.08
N PHE A 84 12.55 -7.34 9.72
CA PHE A 84 12.80 -6.25 10.64
C PHE A 84 11.79 -5.13 10.46
N LEU A 85 11.26 -4.61 11.57
CA LEU A 85 10.35 -3.48 11.59
C LEU A 85 11.06 -2.22 12.06
N LYS A 86 10.76 -1.10 11.39
CA LYS A 86 11.17 0.22 11.86
C LYS A 86 10.06 0.80 12.74
N LEU A 87 10.24 0.72 14.06
CA LEU A 87 9.21 1.16 15.03
C LEU A 87 8.74 2.60 14.82
N SER A 88 9.62 3.51 14.40
CA SER A 88 9.24 4.91 14.11
C SER A 88 8.26 5.07 12.93
N LYS A 89 8.07 4.02 12.12
CA LYS A 89 7.08 3.98 11.03
C LYS A 89 5.83 3.17 11.38
N CYS A 90 5.79 2.57 12.57
CA CYS A 90 4.68 1.72 12.98
C CYS A 90 3.66 2.54 13.79
N SER A 91 2.40 2.45 13.40
CA SER A 91 1.25 2.94 14.17
C SER A 91 0.62 1.75 14.89
N LEU A 92 0.95 1.56 16.17
CA LEU A 92 0.52 0.41 16.93
C LEU A 92 -0.71 0.74 17.79
N ALA A 93 -1.71 -0.16 17.78
CA ALA A 93 -2.90 -0.11 18.63
C ALA A 93 -3.69 1.22 18.56
N THR A 94 -3.77 1.81 17.37
CA THR A 94 -4.52 3.04 17.13
C THR A 94 -5.98 2.74 16.76
N GLN A 95 -6.90 3.65 17.09
CA GLN A 95 -8.31 3.53 16.71
C GLN A 95 -8.56 3.89 15.24
N GLN A 96 -7.61 4.56 14.62
CA GLN A 96 -7.65 5.04 13.25
C GLN A 96 -6.25 5.02 12.68
N VAL A 97 -6.11 4.58 11.42
CA VAL A 97 -4.83 4.55 10.71
C VAL A 97 -5.04 4.87 9.23
N GLU A 98 -4.08 5.57 8.64
CA GLU A 98 -4.04 5.71 7.18
C GLU A 98 -3.39 4.46 6.58
N TYR A 99 -4.08 3.85 5.63
CA TYR A 99 -3.63 2.66 4.91
C TYR A 99 -3.98 2.78 3.43
N LEU A 100 -2.99 2.71 2.57
CA LEU A 100 -3.13 2.82 1.10
C LEU A 100 -3.96 4.04 0.65
N GLY A 101 -3.78 5.16 1.34
CA GLY A 101 -4.49 6.38 1.00
C GLY A 101 -5.94 6.44 1.46
N HIS A 102 -6.32 5.56 2.36
CA HIS A 102 -7.63 5.57 3.02
C HIS A 102 -7.44 5.64 4.54
N ILE A 103 -8.41 6.23 5.21
CA ILE A 103 -8.51 6.21 6.66
C ILE A 103 -9.33 4.99 7.07
N VAL A 104 -8.70 4.05 7.75
CA VAL A 104 -9.37 2.87 8.31
C VAL A 104 -9.66 3.13 9.79
N SER A 105 -10.92 3.05 10.18
CA SER A 105 -11.38 3.31 11.54
C SER A 105 -12.54 2.40 11.94
N LYS A 106 -13.04 2.54 13.17
CA LYS A 106 -14.26 1.87 13.63
C LYS A 106 -15.50 2.23 12.79
N ARG A 107 -15.53 3.39 12.14
CA ARG A 107 -16.63 3.82 11.26
C ARG A 107 -16.59 3.16 9.88
N GLY A 108 -15.48 2.55 9.54
CA GLY A 108 -15.24 1.92 8.24
C GLY A 108 -13.99 2.48 7.56
N VAL A 109 -14.03 2.49 6.22
CA VAL A 109 -12.95 2.99 5.36
C VAL A 109 -13.42 4.29 4.71
N GLU A 110 -12.68 5.36 4.92
CA GLU A 110 -12.96 6.71 4.41
C GLU A 110 -11.76 7.20 3.58
N PRO A 111 -11.97 7.99 2.52
CA PRO A 111 -10.86 8.61 1.81
C PRO A 111 -10.16 9.66 2.69
N VAL A 112 -8.86 9.86 2.46
CA VAL A 112 -8.11 10.93 3.14
C VAL A 112 -8.65 12.30 2.68
N PRO A 113 -9.05 13.20 3.61
CA PRO A 113 -9.66 14.49 3.24
C PRO A 113 -8.82 15.33 2.28
N ALA A 114 -7.51 15.37 2.47
CA ALA A 114 -6.60 16.08 1.57
C ALA A 114 -6.67 15.57 0.12
N LYS A 115 -6.91 14.29 -0.08
CA LYS A 115 -7.06 13.71 -1.43
C LYS A 115 -8.42 14.02 -2.05
N VAL A 116 -9.46 14.09 -1.23
CA VAL A 116 -10.79 14.52 -1.66
C VAL A 116 -10.73 15.99 -2.13
N GLU A 117 -10.04 16.84 -1.38
CA GLU A 117 -9.87 18.24 -1.73
C GLU A 117 -9.14 18.44 -3.07
N VAL A 118 -8.10 17.64 -3.34
CA VAL A 118 -7.41 17.66 -4.65
C VAL A 118 -8.36 17.33 -5.79
N VAL A 119 -9.30 16.39 -5.60
CA VAL A 119 -10.30 16.04 -6.62
C VAL A 119 -11.32 17.18 -6.80
N HIS A 120 -11.74 17.84 -5.72
CA HIS A 120 -12.63 19.00 -5.77
C HIS A 120 -12.04 20.20 -6.52
N GLN A 121 -10.74 20.41 -6.34
CA GLN A 121 -9.99 21.51 -6.99
C GLN A 121 -9.46 21.12 -8.38
N TRP A 122 -9.75 19.90 -8.87
CA TRP A 122 -9.23 19.45 -10.16
C TRP A 122 -9.79 20.31 -11.30
N PRO A 123 -8.95 20.86 -12.16
CA PRO A 123 -9.41 21.68 -13.27
C PRO A 123 -10.22 20.83 -14.26
N THR A 124 -11.25 21.43 -14.85
CA THR A 124 -12.08 20.75 -15.88
C THR A 124 -11.21 20.22 -17.02
N PRO A 125 -11.25 18.90 -17.30
CA PRO A 125 -10.43 18.30 -18.35
C PRO A 125 -10.76 18.88 -19.73
N ARG A 126 -9.79 19.45 -20.42
CA ARG A 126 -9.97 20.06 -21.76
C ARG A 126 -9.59 19.13 -22.91
N PHE A 127 -8.95 17.98 -22.63
CA PHE A 127 -8.48 17.01 -23.62
C PHE A 127 -8.49 15.60 -23.05
N VAL A 128 -8.52 14.59 -23.93
CA VAL A 128 -8.69 13.17 -23.59
C VAL A 128 -7.68 12.65 -22.57
N ARG A 129 -6.41 13.08 -22.65
CA ARG A 129 -5.39 12.66 -21.69
C ARG A 129 -5.68 13.18 -20.27
N ALA A 130 -6.13 14.43 -20.14
CA ALA A 130 -6.53 15.00 -18.85
C ALA A 130 -7.76 14.29 -18.28
N LEU A 131 -8.74 13.97 -19.16
CA LEU A 131 -9.93 13.21 -18.77
C LEU A 131 -9.56 11.82 -18.27
N ARG A 132 -8.67 11.09 -18.96
CA ARG A 132 -8.20 9.77 -18.49
C ARG A 132 -7.49 9.85 -17.14
N GLY A 133 -6.66 10.88 -16.90
CA GLY A 133 -6.02 11.12 -15.63
C GLY A 133 -7.03 11.37 -14.51
N PHE A 134 -8.04 12.19 -14.78
CA PHE A 134 -9.15 12.45 -13.85
C PHE A 134 -9.95 11.17 -13.52
N LEU A 135 -10.35 10.42 -14.55
CA LEU A 135 -11.11 9.18 -14.37
C LEU A 135 -10.31 8.12 -13.60
N GLY A 136 -9.00 7.97 -13.89
CA GLY A 136 -8.14 7.04 -13.15
C GLY A 136 -8.03 7.39 -11.67
N LEU A 137 -7.96 8.69 -11.33
CA LEU A 137 -7.99 9.13 -9.94
C LEU A 137 -9.36 8.87 -9.29
N PHE A 138 -10.43 9.09 -10.03
CA PHE A 138 -11.81 8.93 -9.58
C PHE A 138 -12.17 7.46 -9.33
N ASP A 139 -11.71 6.54 -10.19
CA ASP A 139 -11.93 5.11 -10.03
C ASP A 139 -11.14 4.52 -8.86
N PHE A 140 -9.97 5.09 -8.56
CA PHE A 140 -9.17 4.69 -7.39
C PHE A 140 -9.87 5.06 -6.06
N TYR A 141 -10.74 6.08 -6.06
CA TYR A 141 -11.52 6.50 -4.89
C TYR A 141 -13.03 6.32 -5.13
N PRO A 142 -13.57 5.09 -5.11
CA PRO A 142 -14.99 4.82 -5.39
C PRO A 142 -15.95 5.56 -4.43
N PHE A 143 -15.50 5.94 -3.23
CA PHE A 143 -16.27 6.77 -2.30
C PHE A 143 -16.45 8.21 -2.78
N VAL A 144 -15.54 8.73 -3.57
CA VAL A 144 -15.65 10.08 -4.17
C VAL A 144 -16.78 10.10 -5.21
N ARG A 145 -17.05 8.99 -5.88
CA ARG A 145 -18.13 8.85 -6.86
C ARG A 145 -19.51 9.20 -6.26
N ASN A 146 -19.74 8.85 -5.00
CA ASN A 146 -20.99 9.17 -4.30
C ASN A 146 -21.10 10.64 -3.86
N CYS A 147 -19.95 11.35 -3.76
CA CYS A 147 -19.94 12.78 -3.41
C CYS A 147 -20.09 13.69 -4.64
N PHE A 148 -19.79 13.19 -5.84
CA PHE A 148 -19.78 13.97 -7.09
C PHE A 148 -21.00 13.76 -8.00
N VAL A 149 -21.96 12.94 -7.63
CA VAL A 149 -23.27 12.93 -8.30
C VAL A 149 -24.08 14.16 -7.86
N SER A 150 -23.46 15.33 -7.99
CA SER A 150 -24.18 16.60 -7.93
C SER A 150 -24.68 16.91 -9.35
N PRO A 151 -25.94 17.31 -9.54
CA PRO A 151 -26.56 17.56 -10.84
C PRO A 151 -25.81 18.56 -11.75
N ARG A 152 -24.96 19.39 -11.17
CA ARG A 152 -24.25 20.47 -11.90
C ARG A 152 -23.16 20.00 -12.86
N MET A 153 -22.64 18.78 -12.73
CA MET A 153 -21.63 18.28 -13.67
C MET A 153 -22.21 17.64 -14.94
N CYS A 154 -23.47 17.17 -14.88
CA CYS A 154 -24.13 16.59 -16.05
C CYS A 154 -24.70 17.64 -17.03
N GLU A 155 -24.88 18.90 -16.61
CA GLU A 155 -25.48 19.94 -17.45
C GLU A 155 -24.49 20.57 -18.47
N ASN A 156 -23.19 20.44 -18.25
CA ASN A 156 -22.16 21.02 -19.14
C ASN A 156 -21.63 20.06 -20.23
N TRP A 157 -22.22 18.88 -20.40
CA TRP A 157 -21.80 17.86 -21.38
C TRP A 157 -22.89 17.55 -22.43
N ARG A 158 -23.78 18.51 -22.73
CA ARG A 158 -24.68 18.47 -23.90
C ARG A 158 -24.19 19.37 -25.00
#